data_5225e03dfa04a0db8257b3cf5dacbacc
#
_entry.id   5225e03dfa04a0db8257b3cf5dacbacc
#
_cell.length_a   1.000
_cell.length_b   1.000
_cell.length_c   1.000
_cell.angle_alpha   90.00
_cell.angle_beta   90.00
_cell.angle_gamma   90.00
#
_symmetry.space_group_name_H-M   'P 1'
#
loop_
_entity.id
_entity.type
_entity.pdbx_description
1 polymer ?
#
loop_
_entity_poly.entity_id
_entity_poly.type
_entity_poly.pdbx_seq_one_letter_code
_entity_poly.pdbx_strand_id
1 'polypeptide(L)'
;MFTPRFSTSYNLSTMSRRSPLTLWIRTLLGIAVIGVGLLTIPSSVCASDDLHIEITKKGLGKEVVITQGAREWFMLIEVTPENSVVLRQEKEHDTYLVDESETHDRPMTTDEVDAALTDYVNSVKTRAMKE
;
A
#
# COMPACT_ATOMS: atom_id res chain seq x y z
N MET A 1 13.18 -32.49 40.58
CA MET A 1 13.20 -31.26 39.74
C MET A 1 14.29 -31.43 38.71
N PHE A 2 13.91 -31.80 37.49
CA PHE A 2 14.83 -31.92 36.38
C PHE A 2 14.73 -30.67 35.52
N THR A 3 15.82 -29.91 35.47
CA THR A 3 15.98 -28.83 34.49
C THR A 3 16.71 -29.37 33.27
N PRO A 4 16.12 -29.41 32.08
CA PRO A 4 16.87 -29.79 30.90
C PRO A 4 17.79 -28.63 30.49
N ARG A 5 19.09 -28.90 30.62
CA ARG A 5 20.10 -28.06 29.96
C ARG A 5 20.04 -28.29 28.47
N PHE A 6 19.46 -27.36 27.75
CA PHE A 6 19.65 -27.28 26.31
C PHE A 6 21.01 -26.66 26.02
N SER A 7 21.95 -27.53 25.71
CA SER A 7 23.23 -27.14 25.13
C SER A 7 23.01 -26.93 23.62
N THR A 8 22.78 -25.71 23.20
CA THR A 8 22.74 -25.37 21.77
C THR A 8 24.17 -25.08 21.34
N SER A 9 24.82 -26.10 20.78
CA SER A 9 26.08 -25.91 20.07
C SER A 9 25.81 -25.27 18.73
N TYR A 10 26.05 -23.98 18.64
CA TYR A 10 26.09 -23.29 17.34
C TYR A 10 27.43 -23.56 16.70
N ASN A 11 27.42 -24.44 15.74
CA ASN A 11 28.58 -24.70 14.91
C ASN A 11 28.69 -23.58 13.86
N LEU A 12 29.46 -22.57 14.21
CA LEU A 12 29.84 -21.50 13.28
C LEU A 12 30.96 -22.01 12.38
N SER A 13 30.58 -22.78 11.37
CA SER A 13 31.46 -23.06 10.25
C SER A 13 31.54 -21.81 9.38
N THR A 14 32.45 -20.93 9.72
CA THR A 14 32.87 -19.85 8.83
C THR A 14 33.65 -20.46 7.67
N MET A 15 32.94 -20.89 6.65
CA MET A 15 33.55 -21.17 5.36
C MET A 15 33.87 -19.86 4.65
N SER A 16 35.05 -19.34 4.96
CA SER A 16 35.69 -18.31 4.14
C SER A 16 36.07 -18.95 2.79
N ARG A 17 35.14 -18.89 1.84
CA ARG A 17 35.50 -19.13 0.46
C ARG A 17 36.10 -17.87 -0.11
N ARG A 18 37.39 -17.76 0.01
CA ARG A 18 38.15 -16.84 -0.87
C ARG A 18 38.08 -17.42 -2.26
N SER A 19 37.24 -16.84 -3.08
CA SER A 19 37.23 -17.10 -4.51
C SER A 19 38.46 -16.45 -5.15
N PRO A 20 39.26 -17.17 -5.92
CA PRO A 20 40.37 -16.61 -6.64
C PRO A 20 39.86 -15.92 -7.92
N LEU A 21 39.28 -14.76 -7.77
CA LEU A 21 38.83 -13.94 -8.92
C LEU A 21 39.86 -12.92 -9.36
N THR A 22 41.10 -13.04 -8.87
CA THR A 22 42.15 -12.07 -9.17
C THR A 22 43.05 -12.44 -10.34
N LEU A 23 42.75 -13.47 -11.13
CA LEU A 23 43.66 -13.94 -12.15
C LEU A 23 43.17 -13.82 -13.60
N TRP A 24 42.01 -13.20 -13.84
CA TRP A 24 41.48 -13.07 -15.21
C TRP A 24 41.34 -11.63 -15.72
N ILE A 25 41.95 -10.67 -15.06
CA ILE A 25 41.98 -9.29 -15.51
C ILE A 25 43.36 -8.99 -16.11
N ARG A 26 43.78 -9.79 -17.04
CA ARG A 26 44.87 -9.46 -17.95
C ARG A 26 44.58 -10.06 -19.31
N THR A 27 43.86 -9.34 -20.04
CA THR A 27 43.80 -9.29 -21.51
C THR A 27 42.38 -8.91 -21.90
N LEU A 28 42.15 -7.65 -21.97
CA LEU A 28 41.28 -7.08 -23.02
C LEU A 28 41.55 -5.59 -23.10
N LEU A 29 42.70 -5.35 -23.63
CA LEU A 29 43.06 -4.11 -24.28
C LEU A 29 42.16 -3.97 -25.52
N GLY A 30 41.44 -2.88 -25.60
CA GLY A 30 41.06 -2.31 -26.89
C GLY A 30 39.74 -2.77 -27.48
N ILE A 31 38.65 -2.22 -26.99
CA ILE A 31 37.58 -1.76 -27.87
C ILE A 31 37.04 -0.48 -27.24
N ALA A 32 37.45 0.63 -27.76
CA ALA A 32 36.78 1.90 -27.56
C ALA A 32 35.42 1.81 -28.27
N VAL A 33 34.43 1.28 -27.58
CA VAL A 33 33.05 1.45 -27.98
C VAL A 33 32.67 2.85 -27.55
N ILE A 34 32.56 3.72 -28.49
CA ILE A 34 31.86 4.99 -28.38
C ILE A 34 30.42 4.62 -27.96
N GLY A 35 30.21 4.50 -26.67
CA GLY A 35 28.89 4.38 -26.12
C GLY A 35 28.18 5.70 -26.34
N VAL A 36 27.33 5.72 -27.36
CA VAL A 36 26.27 6.71 -27.43
C VAL A 36 25.52 6.61 -26.12
N GLY A 37 25.80 7.55 -25.23
CA GLY A 37 25.08 7.68 -24.00
C GLY A 37 23.60 7.84 -24.34
N LEU A 38 22.85 6.75 -24.22
CA LEU A 38 21.43 6.85 -24.08
C LEU A 38 21.23 7.60 -22.76
N LEU A 39 21.01 8.89 -22.88
CA LEU A 39 20.40 9.68 -21.83
C LEU A 39 19.03 9.05 -21.57
N THR A 40 18.98 8.07 -20.69
CA THR A 40 17.74 7.69 -20.06
C THR A 40 17.35 8.89 -19.21
N ILE A 41 16.63 9.80 -19.83
CA ILE A 41 15.89 10.82 -19.11
C ILE A 41 14.97 10.00 -18.21
N PRO A 42 15.10 10.08 -16.86
CA PRO A 42 14.06 9.54 -16.02
C PRO A 42 12.82 10.31 -16.44
N SER A 43 11.92 9.64 -17.13
CA SER A 43 10.58 10.15 -17.29
C SER A 43 10.08 10.31 -15.86
N SER A 44 10.12 11.53 -15.36
CA SER A 44 9.33 11.89 -14.22
C SER A 44 7.90 11.58 -14.66
N VAL A 45 7.44 10.39 -14.31
CA VAL A 45 6.04 10.10 -14.33
C VAL A 45 5.48 11.12 -13.35
N CYS A 46 5.01 12.25 -13.87
CA CYS A 46 4.11 13.09 -13.14
C CYS A 46 2.99 12.14 -12.75
N ALA A 47 2.97 11.71 -11.49
CA ALA A 47 1.80 11.08 -10.93
C ALA A 47 0.70 12.11 -11.21
N SER A 48 -0.17 11.79 -12.17
CA SER A 48 -1.32 12.62 -12.44
C SER A 48 -2.08 12.66 -11.12
N ASP A 49 -2.31 13.86 -10.58
CA ASP A 49 -3.12 14.04 -9.36
C ASP A 49 -4.60 13.69 -9.64
N ASP A 50 -4.81 12.76 -10.55
CA ASP A 50 -6.13 12.27 -10.91
C ASP A 50 -6.71 11.46 -9.77
N LEU A 51 -7.93 11.76 -9.43
CA LEU A 51 -8.67 11.06 -8.40
C LEU A 51 -9.07 9.68 -8.92
N HIS A 52 -8.55 8.64 -8.32
CA HIS A 52 -8.92 7.26 -8.61
C HIS A 52 -9.89 6.73 -7.56
N ILE A 53 -11.02 6.19 -8.01
CA ILE A 53 -12.09 5.70 -7.13
C ILE A 53 -12.34 4.23 -7.44
N GLU A 54 -12.21 3.39 -6.42
CA GLU A 54 -12.51 1.98 -6.48
C GLU A 54 -13.60 1.63 -5.47
N ILE A 55 -14.66 0.97 -5.92
CA ILE A 55 -15.78 0.53 -5.08
C ILE A 55 -15.88 -0.99 -5.18
N THR A 56 -15.81 -1.66 -4.03
CA THR A 56 -15.88 -3.10 -3.91
C THR A 56 -17.07 -3.52 -3.04
N LYS A 57 -17.80 -4.53 -3.46
CA LYS A 57 -18.87 -5.13 -2.65
C LYS A 57 -18.28 -6.01 -1.57
N LYS A 58 -18.70 -5.83 -0.33
CA LYS A 58 -18.31 -6.60 0.86
C LYS A 58 -19.55 -7.20 1.54
N GLY A 59 -19.90 -8.42 1.19
CA GLY A 59 -21.11 -9.04 1.72
C GLY A 59 -22.37 -8.23 1.39
N LEU A 60 -23.09 -7.77 2.40
CA LEU A 60 -24.25 -6.87 2.27
C LEU A 60 -23.85 -5.39 2.25
N GLY A 61 -22.61 -5.08 2.62
CA GLY A 61 -22.05 -3.73 2.61
C GLY A 61 -21.17 -3.46 1.39
N LYS A 62 -20.44 -2.37 1.45
CA LYS A 62 -19.51 -1.91 0.40
C LYS A 62 -18.29 -1.22 1.00
N GLU A 63 -17.22 -1.26 0.24
CA GLU A 63 -15.97 -0.58 0.51
C GLU A 63 -15.66 0.38 -0.63
N VAL A 64 -15.16 1.56 -0.31
CA VAL A 64 -14.62 2.50 -1.28
C VAL A 64 -13.23 2.92 -0.88
N VAL A 65 -12.33 2.89 -1.85
CA VAL A 65 -10.97 3.42 -1.76
C VAL A 65 -10.84 4.54 -2.78
N ILE A 66 -10.40 5.71 -2.33
CA ILE A 66 -10.17 6.86 -3.18
C ILE A 66 -8.72 7.27 -3.00
N THR A 67 -7.98 7.38 -4.08
CA THR A 67 -6.57 7.78 -4.04
C THR A 67 -6.32 8.98 -4.93
N GLN A 68 -5.44 9.87 -4.47
CA GLN A 68 -4.95 11.01 -5.22
C GLN A 68 -3.51 11.32 -4.78
N GLY A 69 -2.55 11.01 -5.61
CA GLY A 69 -1.15 11.14 -5.24
C GLY A 69 -0.80 10.33 -3.99
N ALA A 70 -0.34 11.01 -2.93
CA ALA A 70 0.01 10.39 -1.65
C ALA A 70 -1.15 10.28 -0.65
N ARG A 71 -2.32 10.78 -1.01
CA ARG A 71 -3.53 10.72 -0.19
C ARG A 71 -4.40 9.53 -0.54
N GLU A 72 -4.97 8.96 0.51
CA GLU A 72 -5.92 7.86 0.41
C GLU A 72 -7.08 8.12 1.37
N TRP A 73 -8.30 8.00 0.85
CA TRP A 73 -9.53 8.03 1.62
C TRP A 73 -10.19 6.68 1.52
N PHE A 74 -10.56 6.15 2.65
CA PHE A 74 -11.14 4.82 2.77
C PHE A 74 -12.47 4.91 3.54
N MET A 75 -13.48 4.19 3.06
CA MET A 75 -14.72 3.97 3.78
C MET A 75 -15.17 2.53 3.59
N LEU A 76 -15.45 1.87 4.68
CA LEU A 76 -16.05 0.54 4.71
C LEU A 76 -17.39 0.63 5.42
N ILE A 77 -18.42 0.10 4.80
CA ILE A 77 -19.72 -0.15 5.42
C ILE A 77 -19.90 -1.66 5.49
N GLU A 78 -19.84 -2.19 6.71
CA GLU A 78 -20.11 -3.59 6.99
C GLU A 78 -21.54 -3.73 7.53
N VAL A 79 -22.33 -4.57 6.89
CA VAL A 79 -23.72 -4.79 7.28
C VAL A 79 -23.87 -6.25 7.72
N THR A 80 -24.33 -6.42 8.97
CA THR A 80 -24.70 -7.71 9.56
C THR A 80 -26.22 -7.79 9.76
N PRO A 81 -26.78 -8.96 10.06
CA PRO A 81 -28.22 -9.07 10.35
C PRO A 81 -28.70 -8.25 11.55
N GLU A 82 -27.77 -7.86 12.44
CA GLU A 82 -28.11 -7.17 13.70
C GLU A 82 -27.76 -5.69 13.69
N ASN A 83 -26.68 -5.31 12.98
CA ASN A 83 -26.16 -3.95 13.02
C ASN A 83 -25.43 -3.58 11.72
N SER A 84 -24.94 -2.35 11.68
CA SER A 84 -24.02 -1.89 10.64
C SER A 84 -22.88 -1.11 11.26
N VAL A 85 -21.69 -1.29 10.71
CA VAL A 85 -20.49 -0.53 11.13
C VAL A 85 -19.99 0.27 9.93
N VAL A 86 -19.76 1.55 10.15
CA VAL A 86 -19.17 2.46 9.17
C VAL A 86 -17.80 2.88 9.65
N LEU A 87 -16.77 2.50 8.91
CA LEU A 87 -15.38 2.88 9.16
C LEU A 87 -14.96 3.91 8.12
N ARG A 88 -14.35 5.00 8.55
CA ARG A 88 -13.79 6.04 7.70
C ARG A 88 -12.35 6.32 8.07
N GLN A 89 -11.47 6.30 7.08
CA GLN A 89 -10.06 6.59 7.26
C GLN A 89 -9.56 7.53 6.18
N GLU A 90 -8.65 8.41 6.56
CA GLU A 90 -7.90 9.26 5.65
C GLU A 90 -6.43 9.15 5.99
N LYS A 91 -5.62 8.88 4.97
CA LYS A 91 -4.16 8.78 5.09
C LYS A 91 -3.48 9.75 4.14
N GLU A 92 -2.37 10.28 4.60
CA GLU A 92 -1.40 10.97 3.76
C GLU A 92 -0.04 10.33 3.96
N HIS A 93 0.52 9.73 2.92
CA HIS A 93 1.65 8.81 3.02
C HIS A 93 1.32 7.67 4.00
N ASP A 94 2.09 7.48 5.04
CA ASP A 94 1.86 6.44 6.06
C ASP A 94 1.21 6.97 7.35
N THR A 95 0.68 8.20 7.31
CA THR A 95 0.09 8.85 8.47
C THR A 95 -1.42 8.91 8.36
N TYR A 96 -2.13 8.41 9.36
CA TYR A 96 -3.58 8.55 9.47
C TYR A 96 -3.93 9.96 9.93
N LEU A 97 -4.72 10.66 9.14
CA LEU A 97 -5.29 11.99 9.46
C LEU A 97 -6.67 11.87 10.10
N VAL A 98 -7.43 10.87 9.67
CA VAL A 98 -8.74 10.54 10.19
C VAL A 98 -8.82 9.02 10.37
N ASP A 99 -9.36 8.58 11.48
CA ASP A 99 -9.66 7.18 11.77
C ASP A 99 -10.89 7.15 12.68
N GLU A 100 -12.06 6.96 12.08
CA GLU A 100 -13.36 7.04 12.74
C GLU A 100 -14.18 5.79 12.46
N SER A 101 -14.89 5.33 13.48
CA SER A 101 -15.80 4.20 13.40
C SER A 101 -17.12 4.54 14.05
N GLU A 102 -18.22 4.25 13.37
CA GLU A 102 -19.59 4.45 13.85
C GLU A 102 -20.38 3.14 13.75
N THR A 103 -21.09 2.79 14.80
CA THR A 103 -21.95 1.60 14.83
C THR A 103 -23.42 2.02 14.90
N HIS A 104 -24.22 1.50 13.97
CA HIS A 104 -25.67 1.64 13.96
C HIS A 104 -26.33 0.40 14.53
N ASP A 105 -27.34 0.57 15.39
CA ASP A 105 -28.03 -0.54 16.09
C ASP A 105 -28.95 -1.37 15.17
N ARG A 106 -28.95 -1.09 13.90
CA ARG A 106 -29.74 -1.81 12.89
C ARG A 106 -28.95 -2.02 11.61
N PRO A 107 -29.30 -3.03 10.80
CA PRO A 107 -28.74 -3.17 9.48
C PRO A 107 -29.13 -1.99 8.57
N MET A 108 -28.17 -1.45 7.84
CA MET A 108 -28.44 -0.53 6.75
C MET A 108 -29.03 -1.27 5.55
N THR A 109 -29.99 -0.65 4.90
CA THR A 109 -30.49 -1.15 3.61
C THR A 109 -29.46 -0.90 2.49
N THR A 110 -29.61 -1.59 1.39
CA THR A 110 -28.74 -1.40 0.22
C THR A 110 -28.75 0.06 -0.26
N ASP A 111 -29.92 0.69 -0.26
CA ASP A 111 -30.09 2.09 -0.69
C ASP A 111 -29.39 3.05 0.28
N GLU A 112 -29.44 2.77 1.58
CA GLU A 112 -28.74 3.57 2.61
C GLU A 112 -27.22 3.42 2.46
N VAL A 113 -26.73 2.22 2.18
CA VAL A 113 -25.31 1.97 1.90
C VAL A 113 -24.86 2.75 0.66
N ASP A 114 -25.64 2.71 -0.40
CA ASP A 114 -25.32 3.40 -1.66
C ASP A 114 -25.38 4.93 -1.50
N ALA A 115 -26.34 5.44 -0.76
CA ALA A 115 -26.44 6.87 -0.45
C ALA A 115 -25.23 7.33 0.40
N ALA A 116 -24.88 6.60 1.44
CA ALA A 116 -23.74 6.93 2.30
C ALA A 116 -22.41 6.94 1.52
N LEU A 117 -22.18 5.94 0.66
CA LEU A 117 -21.02 5.91 -0.20
C LEU A 117 -20.99 7.08 -1.20
N THR A 118 -22.11 7.37 -1.83
CA THR A 118 -22.23 8.48 -2.77
C THR A 118 -21.92 9.82 -2.11
N ASP A 119 -22.46 10.05 -0.94
CA ASP A 119 -22.21 11.28 -0.16
C ASP A 119 -20.73 11.38 0.26
N TYR A 120 -20.14 10.27 0.66
CA TYR A 120 -18.72 10.21 1.02
C TYR A 120 -17.83 10.53 -0.19
N VAL A 121 -18.05 9.87 -1.33
CA VAL A 121 -17.30 10.11 -2.57
C VAL A 121 -17.41 11.57 -3.01
N ASN A 122 -18.62 12.15 -2.97
CA ASN A 122 -18.84 13.54 -3.34
C ASN A 122 -18.14 14.51 -2.37
N SER A 123 -18.13 14.20 -1.08
CA SER A 123 -17.43 15.01 -0.09
C SER A 123 -15.91 14.99 -0.31
N VAL A 124 -15.33 13.83 -0.64
CA VAL A 124 -13.90 13.69 -0.96
C VAL A 124 -13.58 14.45 -2.25
N LYS A 125 -14.37 14.28 -3.31
CA LYS A 125 -14.19 15.05 -4.56
C LYS A 125 -14.17 16.54 -4.33
N THR A 126 -15.11 17.04 -3.53
CA THR A 126 -15.20 18.47 -3.21
C THR A 126 -13.98 18.98 -2.45
N ARG A 127 -13.43 18.17 -1.53
CA ARG A 127 -12.21 18.51 -0.79
C ARG A 127 -10.98 18.46 -1.68
N ALA A 128 -10.85 17.43 -2.48
CA ALA A 128 -9.73 17.25 -3.40
C ALA A 128 -9.62 18.38 -4.46
N MET A 129 -10.73 18.95 -4.86
CA MET A 129 -10.75 20.07 -5.83
C MET A 129 -10.39 21.43 -5.21
N LYS A 130 -10.39 21.55 -3.89
CA LYS A 130 -10.11 22.81 -3.18
C LYS A 130 -8.63 22.97 -2.80
N GLU A 131 -7.89 21.91 -2.89
CA GLU A 131 -6.46 21.87 -2.61
C GLU A 131 -5.63 21.99 -3.90
#